data_9904167ac9ff19941af7e05d2673e351
#
_entry.id   9904167ac9ff19941af7e05d2673e351
#
_cell.length_a   1.000
_cell.length_b   1.000
_cell.length_c   1.000
_cell.angle_alpha   90.00
_cell.angle_beta   90.00
_cell.angle_gamma   90.00
#
_symmetry.space_group_name_H-M   'P 1'
#
loop_
_entity.id
_entity.type
_entity.pdbx_description
1 polymer ?
#
loop_
_entity_poly.entity_id
_entity_poly.type
_entity_poly.pdbx_seq_one_letter_code
_entity_poly.pdbx_strand_id
1 'polypeptide(L)'
;EYKEKYAACGRYPGGFMKREGKANDSEVLVARLIDRALRPLFPADYHAEVYVTVNLISADKDIQPDALAGLAASAALAVSDIPFGGPISEVRVVRRNGEYAINPTYSEMPECDLDIMVGGTIDNILMVEGEMKEVSEEVMLGAIKFAHEEIKKHCAVQIELSKELGKDV
;
A
#
# COMPACT_ATOMS: atom_id res chain seq x y z
N GLU A 1 8.70 6.96 4.68
CA GLU A 1 8.85 7.85 3.52
C GLU A 1 8.57 7.09 2.24
N TYR A 2 7.81 7.68 1.31
CA TYR A 2 7.56 7.15 -0.03
C TYR A 2 8.01 8.15 -1.08
N LYS A 3 8.65 7.68 -2.14
CA LYS A 3 9.19 8.53 -3.22
C LYS A 3 8.95 7.94 -4.60
N GLU A 4 8.39 8.77 -5.48
CA GLU A 4 8.25 8.52 -6.92
C GLU A 4 9.27 9.36 -7.69
N LYS A 5 10.45 8.79 -7.92
CA LYS A 5 11.50 9.52 -8.61
C LYS A 5 11.25 9.62 -10.11
N TYR A 6 11.64 10.72 -10.73
CA TYR A 6 11.55 10.91 -12.18
C TYR A 6 12.23 9.78 -12.97
N ALA A 7 13.29 9.21 -12.42
CA ALA A 7 13.99 8.07 -13.02
C ALA A 7 13.12 6.84 -13.20
N ALA A 8 12.08 6.63 -12.36
CA ALA A 8 11.15 5.52 -12.51
C ALA A 8 10.38 5.53 -13.84
N CYS A 9 10.16 6.72 -14.41
CA CYS A 9 9.54 6.92 -15.71
C CYS A 9 10.54 7.19 -16.84
N GLY A 10 11.83 6.90 -16.64
CA GLY A 10 12.89 7.15 -17.61
C GLY A 10 13.19 8.64 -17.85
N ARG A 11 12.90 9.50 -16.86
CA ARG A 11 13.09 10.96 -16.95
C ARG A 11 14.09 11.44 -15.90
N TYR A 12 14.58 12.66 -16.05
CA TYR A 12 15.35 13.36 -15.03
C TYR A 12 14.59 14.62 -14.57
N PRO A 13 14.85 15.11 -13.37
CA PRO A 13 14.19 16.30 -12.86
C PRO A 13 14.44 17.52 -13.74
N GLY A 14 13.38 18.29 -14.01
CA GLY A 14 13.46 19.56 -14.71
C GLY A 14 13.90 20.73 -13.81
N GLY A 15 13.78 21.92 -14.32
CA GLY A 15 14.11 23.15 -13.61
C GLY A 15 15.60 23.44 -13.51
N PHE A 16 15.93 24.58 -12.85
CA PHE A 16 17.29 25.06 -12.74
C PHE A 16 18.22 24.11 -11.96
N MET A 17 17.74 23.56 -10.84
CA MET A 17 18.55 22.73 -9.95
C MET A 17 18.72 21.28 -10.47
N LYS A 18 17.92 20.83 -11.44
CA LYS A 18 17.94 19.48 -12.02
C LYS A 18 18.03 18.35 -11.00
N ARG A 19 17.30 18.46 -9.90
CA ARG A 19 17.23 17.47 -8.83
C ARG A 19 15.81 17.32 -8.30
N GLU A 20 15.57 16.21 -7.60
CA GLU A 20 14.29 15.94 -6.94
C GLU A 20 13.98 17.07 -5.93
N GLY A 21 12.72 17.50 -5.94
CA GLY A 21 12.21 18.47 -5.00
C GLY A 21 11.76 17.84 -3.68
N LYS A 22 10.94 18.58 -2.93
CA LYS A 22 10.20 18.03 -1.79
C LYS A 22 9.19 17.02 -2.28
N ALA A 23 8.78 16.08 -1.39
CA ALA A 23 7.68 15.17 -1.65
C ALA A 23 6.43 15.95 -2.06
N ASN A 24 5.74 15.47 -3.08
CA ASN A 24 4.46 16.01 -3.51
C ASN A 24 3.31 15.48 -2.63
N ASP A 25 2.11 16.02 -2.78
CA ASP A 25 0.96 15.65 -1.95
C ASP A 25 0.59 14.16 -2.11
N SER A 26 0.71 13.59 -3.31
CA SER A 26 0.47 12.18 -3.56
C SER A 26 1.46 11.30 -2.80
N GLU A 27 2.76 11.61 -2.87
CA GLU A 27 3.79 10.88 -2.13
C GLU A 27 3.58 10.93 -0.62
N VAL A 28 3.15 12.09 -0.10
CA VAL A 28 2.82 12.26 1.32
C VAL A 28 1.60 11.42 1.70
N LEU A 29 0.56 11.38 0.87
CA LEU A 29 -0.64 10.58 1.13
C LEU A 29 -0.33 9.09 1.15
N VAL A 30 0.40 8.58 0.17
CA VAL A 30 0.82 7.16 0.13
C VAL A 30 1.68 6.80 1.36
N ALA A 31 2.63 7.66 1.73
CA ALA A 31 3.43 7.45 2.94
C ALA A 31 2.57 7.37 4.21
N ARG A 32 1.51 8.17 4.30
CA ARG A 32 0.57 8.14 5.44
C ARG A 32 -0.30 6.90 5.46
N LEU A 33 -0.73 6.38 4.30
CA LEU A 33 -1.48 5.13 4.21
C LEU A 33 -0.63 3.98 4.77
N ILE A 34 0.60 3.85 4.29
CA ILE A 34 1.56 2.84 4.76
C ILE A 34 1.79 2.96 6.27
N ASP A 35 2.03 4.18 6.78
CA ASP A 35 2.25 4.40 8.22
C ASP A 35 1.05 3.98 9.06
N ARG A 36 -0.16 4.29 8.63
CA ARG A 36 -1.41 3.93 9.34
C ARG A 36 -1.65 2.42 9.38
N ALA A 37 -1.23 1.70 8.35
CA ALA A 37 -1.37 0.25 8.29
C ALA A 37 -0.27 -0.46 9.09
N LEU A 38 0.96 0.05 9.10
CA LEU A 38 2.10 -0.58 9.79
C LEU A 38 2.17 -0.26 11.28
N ARG A 39 1.94 1.00 11.65
CA ARG A 39 2.16 1.51 13.02
C ARG A 39 1.49 0.70 14.13
N PRO A 40 0.22 0.25 14.00
CA PRO A 40 -0.46 -0.49 15.06
C PRO A 40 0.15 -1.86 15.39
N LEU A 41 1.03 -2.37 14.53
CA LEU A 41 1.59 -3.72 14.63
C LEU A 41 2.96 -3.77 15.30
N PHE A 42 3.51 -2.62 15.67
CA PHE A 42 4.72 -2.58 16.49
C PHE A 42 4.38 -2.79 17.96
N PRO A 43 5.21 -3.54 18.73
CA PRO A 43 5.01 -3.72 20.16
C PRO A 43 4.99 -2.37 20.90
N ALA A 44 4.12 -2.22 21.89
CA ALA A 44 3.96 -0.98 22.65
C ALA A 44 5.20 -0.58 23.47
N ASP A 45 6.04 -1.53 23.79
CA ASP A 45 7.31 -1.37 24.53
C ASP A 45 8.53 -1.24 23.61
N TYR A 46 8.34 -1.25 22.30
CA TYR A 46 9.42 -1.04 21.34
C TYR A 46 9.64 0.46 21.11
N HIS A 47 10.75 0.99 21.64
CA HIS A 47 11.06 2.43 21.63
C HIS A 47 12.16 2.84 20.64
N ALA A 48 12.69 1.90 19.85
CA ALA A 48 13.67 2.24 18.83
C ALA A 48 13.00 2.98 17.65
N GLU A 49 13.74 3.89 17.04
CA GLU A 49 13.29 4.58 15.82
C GLU A 49 13.34 3.63 14.63
N VAL A 50 12.26 3.56 13.87
CA VAL A 50 12.16 2.76 12.64
C VAL A 50 11.93 3.68 11.45
N TYR A 51 12.80 3.58 10.47
CA TYR A 51 12.69 4.30 9.21
C TYR A 51 12.40 3.32 8.07
N VAL A 52 11.22 3.45 7.48
CA VAL A 52 10.84 2.69 6.29
C VAL A 52 10.85 3.62 5.09
N THR A 53 11.72 3.35 4.13
CA THR A 53 11.82 4.12 2.90
C THR A 53 11.44 3.25 1.71
N VAL A 54 10.40 3.67 1.00
CA VAL A 54 9.93 3.00 -0.22
C VAL A 54 10.23 3.90 -1.42
N ASN A 55 10.96 3.38 -2.40
CA ASN A 55 11.28 4.08 -3.63
C ASN A 55 10.67 3.36 -4.83
N LEU A 56 9.89 4.09 -5.62
CA LEU A 56 9.42 3.61 -6.92
C LEU A 56 10.60 3.62 -7.91
N ILE A 57 11.02 2.45 -8.37
CA ILE A 57 12.20 2.28 -9.23
C ILE A 57 11.81 2.24 -10.71
N SER A 58 10.65 1.63 -11.01
CA SER A 58 10.12 1.53 -12.36
C SER A 58 8.61 1.69 -12.31
N ALA A 59 8.06 2.48 -13.21
CA ALA A 59 6.62 2.78 -13.29
C ALA A 59 6.10 2.65 -14.72
N ASP A 60 4.91 2.10 -14.84
CA ASP A 60 4.06 2.27 -16.00
C ASP A 60 3.15 3.48 -15.79
N LYS A 61 2.75 4.14 -16.87
CA LYS A 61 1.93 5.36 -16.79
C LYS A 61 0.50 5.11 -16.34
N ASP A 62 0.00 3.90 -16.52
CA ASP A 62 -1.37 3.52 -16.23
C ASP A 62 -1.51 2.66 -14.96
N ILE A 63 -0.40 2.21 -14.38
CA ILE A 63 -0.40 1.40 -13.15
C ILE A 63 -0.23 2.28 -11.92
N GLN A 64 -1.09 2.10 -10.92
CA GLN A 64 -1.01 2.80 -9.65
C GLN A 64 -0.03 2.09 -8.70
N PRO A 65 0.99 2.78 -8.16
CA PRO A 65 2.02 2.14 -7.34
C PRO A 65 1.69 2.06 -5.85
N ASP A 66 0.65 2.73 -5.37
CA ASP A 66 0.34 2.95 -3.95
C ASP A 66 0.13 1.65 -3.16
N ALA A 67 -0.72 0.76 -3.64
CA ALA A 67 -0.95 -0.54 -3.00
C ALA A 67 0.33 -1.41 -2.96
N LEU A 68 1.15 -1.35 -4.01
CA LEU A 68 2.43 -2.06 -4.05
C LEU A 68 3.45 -1.48 -3.08
N ALA A 69 3.37 -0.19 -2.77
CA ALA A 69 4.23 0.45 -1.81
C ALA A 69 4.01 -0.08 -0.39
N GLY A 70 2.75 -0.31 0.02
CA GLY A 70 2.40 -0.94 1.30
C GLY A 70 2.91 -2.38 1.39
N LEU A 71 2.71 -3.16 0.33
CA LEU A 71 3.23 -4.52 0.23
C LEU A 71 4.76 -4.58 0.34
N ALA A 72 5.47 -3.69 -0.36
CA ALA A 72 6.93 -3.62 -0.33
C ALA A 72 7.47 -3.26 1.06
N ALA A 73 6.84 -2.28 1.73
CA ALA A 73 7.19 -1.90 3.10
C ALA A 73 7.02 -3.06 4.08
N SER A 74 5.90 -3.78 3.98
CA SER A 74 5.62 -4.95 4.82
C SER A 74 6.60 -6.10 4.55
N ALA A 75 6.90 -6.40 3.29
CA ALA A 75 7.86 -7.45 2.95
C ALA A 75 9.26 -7.16 3.47
N ALA A 76 9.70 -5.89 3.44
CA ALA A 76 10.98 -5.48 4.01
C ALA A 76 11.02 -5.71 5.54
N LEU A 77 9.95 -5.39 6.25
CA LEU A 77 9.84 -5.65 7.69
C LEU A 77 9.79 -7.15 8.00
N ALA A 78 9.06 -7.93 7.19
CA ALA A 78 8.91 -9.37 7.38
C ALA A 78 10.23 -10.17 7.29
N VAL A 79 11.23 -9.65 6.57
CA VAL A 79 12.57 -10.26 6.45
C VAL A 79 13.62 -9.59 7.34
N SER A 80 13.25 -8.57 8.11
CA SER A 80 14.14 -7.85 9.03
C SER A 80 14.16 -8.51 10.41
N ASP A 81 15.04 -7.99 11.27
CA ASP A 81 15.13 -8.31 12.70
C ASP A 81 14.31 -7.34 13.58
N ILE A 82 13.45 -6.53 12.96
CA ILE A 82 12.58 -5.59 13.68
C ILE A 82 11.33 -6.33 14.17
N PRO A 83 10.97 -6.22 15.47
CA PRO A 83 9.75 -6.82 15.98
C PRO A 83 8.51 -6.19 15.35
N PHE A 84 7.77 -7.00 14.60
CA PHE A 84 6.64 -6.55 13.80
C PHE A 84 5.53 -7.61 13.76
N GLY A 85 4.33 -7.24 14.18
CA GLY A 85 3.16 -8.15 14.27
C GLY A 85 2.45 -8.41 12.94
N GLY A 86 3.13 -8.16 11.80
CA GLY A 86 2.62 -8.43 10.45
C GLY A 86 2.92 -9.86 9.98
N PRO A 87 2.86 -10.10 8.67
CA PRO A 87 2.82 -9.12 7.58
C PRO A 87 1.47 -8.47 7.34
N ILE A 88 1.51 -7.36 6.60
CA ILE A 88 0.31 -6.72 6.05
C ILE A 88 0.35 -6.70 4.52
N SER A 89 -0.78 -6.38 3.92
CA SER A 89 -0.82 -5.86 2.56
C SER A 89 -1.85 -4.76 2.44
N GLU A 90 -1.70 -3.95 1.42
CA GLU A 90 -2.67 -2.97 0.99
C GLU A 90 -3.15 -3.32 -0.41
N VAL A 91 -4.44 -3.15 -0.65
CA VAL A 91 -5.04 -3.29 -1.97
C VAL A 91 -6.04 -2.17 -2.21
N ARG A 92 -6.06 -1.66 -3.43
CA ARG A 92 -7.09 -0.74 -3.87
C ARG A 92 -8.24 -1.54 -4.45
N VAL A 93 -9.45 -1.30 -3.96
CA VAL A 93 -10.67 -1.90 -4.48
C VAL A 93 -11.52 -0.82 -5.11
N VAL A 94 -11.95 -1.07 -6.32
CA VAL A 94 -12.93 -0.24 -6.99
C VAL A 94 -14.16 -1.05 -7.34
N ARG A 95 -15.26 -0.34 -7.56
CA ARG A 95 -16.47 -0.93 -8.12
C ARG A 95 -16.85 -0.23 -9.41
N ARG A 96 -17.02 -1.02 -10.46
CA ARG A 96 -17.46 -0.56 -11.78
C ARG A 96 -18.57 -1.45 -12.28
N ASN A 97 -19.67 -0.85 -12.74
CA ASN A 97 -20.84 -1.58 -13.24
C ASN A 97 -21.38 -2.64 -12.28
N GLY A 98 -21.24 -2.42 -10.96
CA GLY A 98 -21.69 -3.35 -9.92
C GLY A 98 -20.70 -4.47 -9.56
N GLU A 99 -19.56 -4.57 -10.24
CA GLU A 99 -18.51 -5.56 -9.99
C GLU A 99 -17.30 -4.95 -9.29
N TYR A 100 -16.67 -5.70 -8.37
CA TYR A 100 -15.44 -5.29 -7.70
C TYR A 100 -14.22 -5.69 -8.50
N ALA A 101 -13.22 -4.81 -8.52
CA ALA A 101 -11.90 -5.07 -9.10
C ALA A 101 -10.80 -4.63 -8.13
N ILE A 102 -9.66 -5.32 -8.19
CA ILE A 102 -8.47 -5.03 -7.39
C ILE A 102 -7.44 -4.29 -8.24
N ASN A 103 -6.84 -3.25 -7.65
CA ASN A 103 -5.74 -2.49 -8.21
C ASN A 103 -5.99 -2.06 -9.68
N PRO A 104 -7.06 -1.29 -9.94
CA PRO A 104 -7.40 -0.83 -11.27
C PRO A 104 -6.30 0.05 -11.85
N THR A 105 -6.30 0.18 -13.16
CA THR A 105 -5.47 1.17 -13.87
C THR A 105 -6.05 2.58 -13.72
N TYR A 106 -5.22 3.61 -13.95
CA TYR A 106 -5.70 5.01 -13.97
C TYR A 106 -6.81 5.24 -15.01
N SER A 107 -6.74 4.56 -16.15
CA SER A 107 -7.74 4.67 -17.23
C SER A 107 -9.11 4.09 -16.85
N GLU A 108 -9.17 3.16 -15.90
CA GLU A 108 -10.42 2.54 -15.41
C GLU A 108 -11.12 3.35 -14.31
N MET A 109 -10.39 4.21 -13.59
CA MET A 109 -10.90 4.96 -12.42
C MET A 109 -12.13 5.84 -12.70
N PRO A 110 -12.24 6.57 -13.83
CA PRO A 110 -13.36 7.49 -14.06
C PRO A 110 -14.74 6.84 -14.04
N GLU A 111 -14.82 5.55 -14.36
CA GLU A 111 -16.08 4.79 -14.43
C GLU A 111 -16.49 4.18 -13.07
N CYS A 112 -15.66 4.33 -12.04
CA CYS A 112 -15.89 3.73 -10.74
C CYS A 112 -16.84 4.58 -9.88
N ASP A 113 -17.69 3.91 -9.10
CA ASP A 113 -18.59 4.53 -8.12
C ASP A 113 -18.09 4.34 -6.67
N LEU A 114 -17.11 3.48 -6.47
CA LEU A 114 -16.40 3.25 -5.22
C LEU A 114 -14.91 3.09 -5.54
N ASP A 115 -14.08 3.74 -4.74
CA ASP A 115 -12.62 3.64 -4.74
C ASP A 115 -12.14 3.67 -3.30
N ILE A 116 -11.65 2.54 -2.79
CA ILE A 116 -11.12 2.43 -1.43
C ILE A 116 -9.78 1.71 -1.40
N MET A 117 -8.88 2.21 -0.58
CA MET A 117 -7.65 1.52 -0.17
C MET A 117 -7.94 0.77 1.13
N VAL A 118 -7.65 -0.51 1.15
CA VAL A 118 -7.81 -1.36 2.33
C VAL A 118 -6.47 -1.96 2.71
N GLY A 119 -6.07 -1.77 3.95
CA GLY A 119 -4.87 -2.37 4.54
C GLY A 119 -5.23 -3.33 5.67
N GLY A 120 -4.57 -4.46 5.72
CA GLY A 120 -4.84 -5.46 6.74
C GLY A 120 -3.77 -6.55 6.87
N THR A 121 -3.92 -7.34 7.93
CA THR A 121 -3.20 -8.60 8.15
C THR A 121 -4.01 -9.77 7.59
N ILE A 122 -3.51 -10.98 7.80
CA ILE A 122 -4.26 -12.20 7.43
C ILE A 122 -5.60 -12.31 8.19
N ASP A 123 -5.69 -11.78 9.42
CA ASP A 123 -6.84 -11.93 10.28
C ASP A 123 -7.69 -10.66 10.43
N ASN A 124 -7.09 -9.48 10.27
CA ASN A 124 -7.71 -8.21 10.64
C ASN A 124 -7.54 -7.13 9.57
N ILE A 125 -8.59 -6.31 9.39
CA ILE A 125 -8.51 -5.05 8.66
C ILE A 125 -8.00 -3.97 9.62
N LEU A 126 -6.98 -3.23 9.19
CA LEU A 126 -6.32 -2.19 9.99
C LEU A 126 -6.63 -0.78 9.51
N MET A 127 -6.83 -0.62 8.20
CA MET A 127 -7.02 0.68 7.58
C MET A 127 -7.99 0.57 6.40
N VAL A 128 -8.91 1.50 6.33
CA VAL A 128 -9.78 1.74 5.17
C VAL A 128 -9.81 3.24 4.91
N GLU A 129 -9.55 3.64 3.69
CA GLU A 129 -9.65 5.02 3.25
C GLU A 129 -10.05 5.08 1.78
N GLY A 130 -10.86 6.06 1.40
CA GLY A 130 -11.25 6.23 0.00
C GLY A 130 -12.46 7.12 -0.15
N GLU A 131 -13.00 7.10 -1.35
CA GLU A 131 -14.17 7.89 -1.72
C GLU A 131 -15.21 7.03 -2.46
N MET A 132 -16.46 7.47 -2.40
CA MET A 132 -17.57 6.77 -3.05
C MET A 132 -18.70 7.71 -3.42
N LYS A 133 -19.46 7.34 -4.45
CA LYS A 133 -20.63 8.07 -4.95
C LYS A 133 -21.91 7.53 -4.28
N GLU A 134 -22.09 7.82 -2.99
CA GLU A 134 -23.30 7.47 -2.22
C GLU A 134 -23.73 5.99 -2.35
N VAL A 135 -22.74 5.06 -2.29
CA VAL A 135 -23.04 3.61 -2.28
C VAL A 135 -23.59 3.17 -0.91
N SER A 136 -24.34 2.07 -0.88
CA SER A 136 -24.84 1.52 0.39
C SER A 136 -23.73 0.93 1.25
N GLU A 137 -23.98 0.87 2.56
CA GLU A 137 -23.07 0.23 3.53
C GLU A 137 -22.83 -1.25 3.20
N GLU A 138 -23.83 -1.93 2.67
CA GLU A 138 -23.72 -3.34 2.23
C GLU A 138 -22.69 -3.49 1.09
N VAL A 139 -22.72 -2.58 0.12
CA VAL A 139 -21.75 -2.53 -0.98
C VAL A 139 -20.35 -2.24 -0.45
N MET A 140 -20.20 -1.28 0.45
CA MET A 140 -18.91 -0.96 1.07
C MET A 140 -18.36 -2.16 1.86
N LEU A 141 -19.19 -2.83 2.66
CA LEU A 141 -18.78 -4.02 3.40
C LEU A 141 -18.39 -5.17 2.48
N GLY A 142 -19.09 -5.32 1.34
CA GLY A 142 -18.73 -6.26 0.29
C GLY A 142 -17.34 -5.98 -0.30
N ALA A 143 -17.02 -4.72 -0.58
CA ALA A 143 -15.72 -4.30 -1.10
C ALA A 143 -14.58 -4.59 -0.10
N ILE A 144 -14.79 -4.30 1.19
CA ILE A 144 -13.80 -4.58 2.26
C ILE A 144 -13.54 -6.10 2.38
N LYS A 145 -14.59 -6.92 2.35
CA LYS A 145 -14.43 -8.38 2.38
C LYS A 145 -13.67 -8.89 1.15
N PHE A 146 -13.99 -8.36 -0.02
CA PHE A 146 -13.32 -8.70 -1.26
C PHE A 146 -11.81 -8.34 -1.20
N ALA A 147 -11.49 -7.14 -0.69
CA ALA A 147 -10.11 -6.71 -0.45
C ALA A 147 -9.37 -7.68 0.49
N HIS A 148 -10.02 -8.09 1.59
CA HIS A 148 -9.37 -8.93 2.60
C HIS A 148 -8.98 -10.31 2.07
N GLU A 149 -9.76 -10.89 1.16
CA GLU A 149 -9.39 -12.15 0.52
C GLU A 149 -8.10 -12.04 -0.34
N GLU A 150 -7.87 -10.91 -0.99
CA GLU A 150 -6.62 -10.65 -1.71
C GLU A 150 -5.46 -10.35 -0.75
N ILE A 151 -5.69 -9.57 0.30
CA ILE A 151 -4.70 -9.29 1.35
C ILE A 151 -4.17 -10.59 1.97
N LYS A 152 -5.04 -11.55 2.27
CA LYS A 152 -4.65 -12.87 2.81
C LYS A 152 -3.66 -13.60 1.91
N LYS A 153 -3.86 -13.56 0.59
CA LYS A 153 -2.94 -14.18 -0.39
C LYS A 153 -1.57 -13.52 -0.33
N HIS A 154 -1.53 -12.18 -0.30
CA HIS A 154 -0.29 -11.43 -0.20
C HIS A 154 0.45 -11.68 1.12
N CYS A 155 -0.28 -11.75 2.23
CA CYS A 155 0.29 -12.08 3.55
C CYS A 155 0.86 -13.50 3.58
N ALA A 156 0.18 -14.48 2.99
CA ALA A 156 0.66 -15.87 2.93
C ALA A 156 2.02 -15.96 2.23
N VAL A 157 2.19 -15.29 1.08
CA VAL A 157 3.48 -15.27 0.35
C VAL A 157 4.58 -14.59 1.17
N GLN A 158 4.26 -13.51 1.88
CA GLN A 158 5.25 -12.84 2.76
C GLN A 158 5.66 -13.72 3.95
N ILE A 159 4.76 -14.52 4.50
CA ILE A 159 5.08 -15.50 5.56
C ILE A 159 6.04 -16.57 5.04
N GLU A 160 5.85 -17.06 3.81
CA GLU A 160 6.79 -17.98 3.18
C GLU A 160 8.16 -17.34 2.98
N LEU A 161 8.18 -16.12 2.44
CA LEU A 161 9.42 -15.35 2.27
C LEU A 161 10.17 -15.14 3.59
N SER A 162 9.45 -14.80 4.66
CA SER A 162 10.03 -14.63 5.99
C SER A 162 10.64 -15.92 6.54
N LYS A 163 10.05 -17.08 6.27
CA LYS A 163 10.61 -18.37 6.69
C LYS A 163 11.90 -18.73 5.96
N GLU A 164 12.06 -18.28 4.71
CA GLU A 164 13.25 -18.57 3.90
C GLU A 164 14.40 -17.59 4.18
N LEU A 165 14.08 -16.31 4.37
CA LEU A 165 15.04 -15.20 4.37
C LEU A 165 15.00 -14.34 5.62
N GLY A 166 14.03 -14.56 6.51
CA GLY A 166 13.86 -13.78 7.74
C GLY A 166 15.03 -13.94 8.69
N LYS A 167 15.28 -12.91 9.46
CA LYS A 167 16.25 -12.90 10.56
C LYS A 167 15.54 -13.20 11.89
N ASP A 168 16.30 -13.73 12.83
CA ASP A 168 15.81 -13.88 14.19
C ASP A 168 15.57 -12.50 14.83
N VAL A 169 14.45 -12.35 15.52
CA VAL A 169 14.01 -11.13 16.21
C VAL A 169 14.47 -11.14 17.66
#